data_69fbf7f8cbd7f21ce067095ca953fd3a
#
_entry.id   69fbf7f8cbd7f21ce067095ca953fd3a
#
_cell.length_a   1.000
_cell.length_b   1.000
_cell.length_c   1.000
_cell.angle_alpha   90.00
_cell.angle_beta   90.00
_cell.angle_gamma   90.00
#
_symmetry.space_group_name_H-M   'P 1'
#
loop_
_entity.id
_entity.type
_entity.pdbx_description
1 polymer ?
#
loop_
_entity_poly.entity_id
_entity_poly.type
_entity_poly.pdbx_seq_one_letter_code
_entity_poly.pdbx_strand_id
1 'polypeptide(L)'
;MYDLKIQNGTATSIEIIYFPQFESDYIPEMNPKEIESHGLKMYNVDLPPGQLMPIGTVVARYNPQPDDIEIEYLEIRMSKDTMRLHGKGAIFSALQKVDKLDWRIIARDH
;
A
#
# COMPACT_ATOMS: atom_id res chain seq x y z
N MET A 1 -14.15 -5.12 -11.35
CA MET A 1 -12.90 -4.43 -10.95
C MET A 1 -12.91 -4.20 -9.45
N TYR A 2 -11.82 -4.50 -8.77
CA TYR A 2 -11.70 -4.26 -7.34
C TYR A 2 -10.25 -3.88 -7.01
N ASP A 3 -10.08 -3.12 -5.91
CA ASP A 3 -8.76 -2.61 -5.51
C ASP A 3 -8.08 -3.54 -4.51
N LEU A 4 -6.76 -3.67 -4.64
CA LEU A 4 -5.89 -4.19 -3.61
C LEU A 4 -5.50 -3.03 -2.71
N LYS A 5 -5.57 -3.21 -1.38
CA LYS A 5 -5.52 -2.08 -0.42
C LYS A 5 -4.58 -2.33 0.73
N ILE A 6 -4.15 -1.22 1.35
CA ILE A 6 -3.56 -1.21 2.70
C ILE A 6 -4.63 -0.72 3.65
N GLN A 7 -4.76 -1.37 4.80
CA GLN A 7 -5.64 -0.95 5.89
C GLN A 7 -4.82 -0.59 7.11
N ASN A 8 -5.10 0.58 7.72
CA ASN A 8 -4.55 0.87 9.03
C ASN A 8 -5.43 0.24 10.10
N GLY A 9 -5.03 -0.94 10.59
CA GLY A 9 -5.69 -1.64 11.68
C GLY A 9 -5.12 -1.30 13.06
N THR A 10 -4.33 -0.23 13.16
CA THR A 10 -3.75 0.22 14.43
C THR A 10 -4.59 1.33 15.05
N ALA A 11 -4.26 1.70 16.29
CA ALA A 11 -4.97 2.75 17.04
C ALA A 11 -4.50 4.17 16.70
N THR A 12 -3.39 4.32 15.98
CA THR A 12 -2.78 5.61 15.63
C THR A 12 -2.58 5.72 14.13
N SER A 13 -2.35 6.95 13.64
CA SER A 13 -1.98 7.16 12.23
C SER A 13 -0.66 6.48 11.93
N ILE A 14 -0.56 5.93 10.72
CA ILE A 14 0.67 5.32 10.21
C ILE A 14 1.16 6.10 8.99
N GLU A 15 2.45 6.01 8.71
CA GLU A 15 3.02 6.60 7.50
C GLU A 15 3.21 5.52 6.45
N ILE A 16 2.76 5.80 5.24
CA ILE A 16 2.98 4.93 4.07
C ILE A 16 3.95 5.65 3.16
N ILE A 17 5.10 5.02 2.89
CA ILE A 17 6.07 5.51 1.91
C ILE A 17 6.08 4.51 0.76
N TYR A 18 5.93 5.00 -0.47
CA TYR A 18 5.87 4.12 -1.62
C TYR A 18 6.53 4.73 -2.84
N PHE A 19 6.98 3.84 -3.72
CA PHE A 19 7.50 4.18 -5.04
C PHE A 19 6.51 3.63 -6.07
N PRO A 20 5.80 4.50 -6.82
CA PRO A 20 4.83 4.03 -7.81
C PRO A 20 5.54 3.45 -9.02
N GLN A 21 4.86 2.56 -9.73
CA GLN A 21 5.36 1.98 -10.97
C GLN A 21 5.48 3.04 -12.07
N PHE A 22 4.53 3.96 -12.11
CA PHE A 22 4.50 5.08 -13.08
C PHE A 22 4.14 6.37 -12.33
N GLU A 23 4.58 7.51 -12.84
CA GLU A 23 4.19 8.80 -12.25
C GLU A 23 2.68 8.99 -12.19
N SER A 24 1.95 8.39 -13.13
CA SER A 24 0.49 8.44 -13.17
C SER A 24 -0.19 7.66 -12.04
N ASP A 25 0.55 6.83 -11.29
CA ASP A 25 0.02 6.07 -10.15
C ASP A 25 -0.11 6.92 -8.88
N TYR A 26 0.08 8.23 -9.02
CA TYR A 26 -0.15 9.18 -7.96
C TYR A 26 -1.63 9.20 -7.55
N ILE A 27 -1.90 9.17 -6.26
CA ILE A 27 -3.24 9.09 -5.70
C ILE A 27 -3.59 10.45 -5.05
N PRO A 28 -4.18 11.40 -5.80
CA PRO A 28 -4.37 12.76 -5.32
C PRO A 28 -5.32 12.86 -4.11
N GLU A 29 -6.32 11.99 -4.00
CA GLU A 29 -7.27 11.99 -2.89
C GLU A 29 -6.63 11.64 -1.55
N MET A 30 -5.47 11.00 -1.56
CA MET A 30 -4.71 10.70 -0.35
C MET A 30 -3.73 11.82 0.03
N ASN A 31 -3.67 12.87 -0.80
CA ASN A 31 -2.79 14.02 -0.61
C ASN A 31 -1.34 13.63 -0.30
N PRO A 32 -0.71 12.78 -1.13
CA PRO A 32 0.65 12.32 -0.85
C PRO A 32 1.66 13.45 -0.97
N LYS A 33 2.67 13.40 -0.12
CA LYS A 33 3.80 14.33 -0.14
C LYS A 33 4.95 13.68 -0.89
N GLU A 34 5.54 14.42 -1.81
CA GLU A 34 6.74 13.98 -2.51
C GLU A 34 7.95 14.07 -1.57
N ILE A 35 8.70 12.98 -1.48
CA ILE A 35 9.94 12.93 -0.69
C ILE A 35 11.04 12.31 -1.52
N GLU A 36 12.30 12.55 -1.15
CA GLU A 36 13.44 11.89 -1.72
C GLU A 36 13.99 10.88 -0.72
N SER A 37 14.12 9.61 -1.14
CA SER A 37 14.64 8.55 -0.30
C SER A 37 15.53 7.63 -1.14
N HIS A 38 16.74 7.35 -0.65
CA HIS A 38 17.71 6.50 -1.36
C HIS A 38 17.99 6.96 -2.79
N GLY A 39 17.97 8.28 -3.03
CA GLY A 39 18.20 8.85 -4.36
C GLY A 39 17.02 8.72 -5.31
N LEU A 40 15.87 8.26 -4.84
CA LEU A 40 14.65 8.08 -5.61
C LEU A 40 13.53 8.99 -5.10
N LYS A 41 12.71 9.42 -6.04
CA LYS A 41 11.52 10.20 -5.76
C LYS A 41 10.42 9.27 -5.29
N MET A 42 10.01 9.40 -4.05
CA MET A 42 8.97 8.59 -3.43
C MET A 42 7.84 9.47 -2.93
N TYR A 43 6.77 8.84 -2.47
CA TYR A 43 5.61 9.54 -1.92
C TYR A 43 5.33 9.06 -0.51
N ASN A 44 4.86 9.99 0.33
CA ASN A 44 4.49 9.73 1.72
C ASN A 44 3.02 10.08 1.92
N VAL A 45 2.27 9.17 2.52
CA VAL A 45 0.86 9.34 2.87
C VAL A 45 0.69 9.06 4.36
N ASP A 46 0.00 9.96 5.07
CA ASP A 46 -0.45 9.68 6.43
C ASP A 46 -1.80 8.98 6.37
N LEU A 47 -1.87 7.79 6.92
CA LEU A 47 -3.09 6.97 6.90
C LEU A 47 -3.67 6.88 8.31
N PRO A 48 -4.80 7.56 8.58
CA PRO A 48 -5.46 7.51 9.90
C PRO A 48 -5.99 6.10 10.22
N PRO A 49 -6.27 5.83 11.52
CA PRO A 49 -6.83 4.54 11.92
C PRO A 49 -8.12 4.19 11.16
N GLY A 50 -8.22 2.94 10.73
CA GLY A 50 -9.38 2.43 10.00
C GLY A 50 -9.44 2.79 8.53
N GLN A 51 -8.55 3.65 8.05
CA GLN A 51 -8.56 4.10 6.65
C GLN A 51 -7.89 3.08 5.73
N LEU A 52 -8.30 3.13 4.46
CA LEU A 52 -7.81 2.25 3.39
C LEU A 52 -7.08 3.08 2.34
N MET A 53 -6.03 2.50 1.75
CA MET A 53 -5.29 3.11 0.65
C MET A 53 -5.16 2.08 -0.48
N PRO A 54 -5.58 2.40 -1.72
CA PRO A 54 -5.41 1.46 -2.84
C PRO A 54 -3.94 1.39 -3.27
N ILE A 55 -3.48 0.18 -3.60
CA ILE A 55 -2.12 -0.07 -4.08
C ILE A 55 -2.10 -0.90 -5.36
N GLY A 56 -3.25 -1.23 -5.91
CA GLY A 56 -3.38 -1.98 -7.13
C GLY A 56 -4.82 -2.21 -7.48
N THR A 57 -5.06 -2.70 -8.70
CA THR A 57 -6.41 -2.94 -9.21
C THR A 57 -6.44 -4.27 -9.95
N VAL A 58 -7.44 -5.09 -9.64
CA VAL A 58 -7.68 -6.35 -10.35
C VAL A 58 -8.85 -6.15 -11.30
N VAL A 59 -8.63 -6.46 -12.57
CA VAL A 59 -9.68 -6.34 -13.60
C VAL A 59 -10.56 -7.58 -13.56
N ALA A 60 -11.89 -7.35 -13.55
CA ALA A 60 -12.92 -8.38 -13.58
C ALA A 60 -12.90 -9.30 -12.34
N ARG A 61 -13.19 -10.59 -12.53
CA ARG A 61 -13.39 -11.57 -11.45
C ARG A 61 -12.20 -12.52 -11.27
N TYR A 62 -11.03 -12.11 -11.74
CA TYR A 62 -9.85 -12.94 -11.62
C TYR A 62 -9.25 -12.83 -10.21
N ASN A 63 -8.53 -13.86 -9.82
CA ASN A 63 -7.69 -13.80 -8.64
C ASN A 63 -6.56 -12.78 -8.86
N PRO A 64 -6.17 -12.02 -7.82
CA PRO A 64 -5.07 -11.08 -7.98
C PRO A 64 -3.75 -11.79 -8.28
N GLN A 65 -2.91 -11.08 -9.02
CA GLN A 65 -1.57 -11.52 -9.38
C GLN A 65 -0.57 -10.44 -8.96
N PRO A 66 0.72 -10.77 -8.81
CA PRO A 66 1.73 -9.76 -8.44
C PRO A 66 1.75 -8.54 -9.36
N ASP A 67 1.51 -8.72 -10.65
CA ASP A 67 1.50 -7.60 -11.61
C ASP A 67 0.32 -6.65 -11.42
N ASP A 68 -0.67 -6.99 -10.64
CA ASP A 68 -1.79 -6.11 -10.30
C ASP A 68 -1.39 -5.05 -9.27
N ILE A 69 -0.26 -5.24 -8.60
CA ILE A 69 0.32 -4.24 -7.70
C ILE A 69 0.93 -3.11 -8.53
N GLU A 70 0.57 -1.88 -8.20
CA GLU A 70 0.98 -0.67 -8.95
C GLU A 70 2.12 0.09 -8.28
N ILE A 71 2.75 -0.48 -7.25
CA ILE A 71 3.88 0.12 -6.56
C ILE A 71 5.05 -0.86 -6.52
N GLU A 72 6.28 -0.32 -6.57
CA GLU A 72 7.50 -1.11 -6.62
C GLU A 72 8.17 -1.26 -5.26
N TYR A 73 7.85 -0.37 -4.32
CA TYR A 73 8.38 -0.37 -2.96
C TYR A 73 7.32 0.14 -2.02
N LEU A 74 7.26 -0.46 -0.85
CA LEU A 74 6.31 -0.08 0.18
C LEU A 74 6.99 -0.11 1.55
N GLU A 75 6.85 0.99 2.28
CA GLU A 75 7.30 1.09 3.67
C GLU A 75 6.10 1.54 4.50
N ILE A 76 5.79 0.77 5.53
CA ILE A 76 4.72 1.10 6.48
C ILE A 76 5.37 1.39 7.83
N ARG A 77 5.33 2.64 8.25
CA ARG A 77 5.90 3.10 9.53
C ARG A 77 4.80 3.18 10.58
N MET A 78 4.86 2.27 11.52
CA MET A 78 3.96 2.23 12.68
C MET A 78 4.67 2.79 13.90
N SER A 79 3.94 3.01 15.00
CA SER A 79 4.52 3.64 16.20
C SER A 79 5.69 2.85 16.80
N LYS A 80 5.69 1.53 16.67
CA LYS A 80 6.72 0.66 17.28
C LYS A 80 7.52 -0.15 16.28
N ASP A 81 7.16 -0.13 15.02
CA ASP A 81 7.77 -1.00 14.01
C ASP A 81 7.67 -0.39 12.62
N THR A 82 8.53 -0.83 11.72
CA THR A 82 8.51 -0.45 10.32
C THR A 82 8.58 -1.69 9.46
N MET A 83 7.62 -1.84 8.56
CA MET A 83 7.60 -2.91 7.56
C MET A 83 8.13 -2.36 6.24
N ARG A 84 9.07 -3.06 5.62
CA ARG A 84 9.62 -2.70 4.30
C ARG A 84 9.45 -3.85 3.34
N LEU A 85 8.84 -3.58 2.19
CA LEU A 85 8.58 -4.58 1.15
C LEU A 85 9.17 -4.08 -0.16
N HIS A 86 10.10 -4.84 -0.71
CA HIS A 86 10.79 -4.51 -1.96
C HIS A 86 10.25 -5.36 -3.10
N GLY A 87 9.68 -4.68 -4.10
CA GLY A 87 9.17 -5.31 -5.31
C GLY A 87 7.72 -5.79 -5.19
N LYS A 88 7.10 -5.94 -6.34
CA LYS A 88 5.68 -6.33 -6.44
C LYS A 88 5.40 -7.68 -5.79
N GLY A 89 6.30 -8.64 -5.93
CA GLY A 89 6.12 -9.97 -5.37
C GLY A 89 6.04 -9.96 -3.85
N ALA A 90 6.94 -9.20 -3.19
CA ALA A 90 6.94 -9.09 -1.74
C ALA A 90 5.68 -8.39 -1.24
N ILE A 91 5.27 -7.31 -1.92
CA ILE A 91 4.06 -6.57 -1.58
C ILE A 91 2.83 -7.47 -1.74
N PHE A 92 2.73 -8.18 -2.87
CA PHE A 92 1.64 -9.11 -3.12
C PHE A 92 1.56 -10.20 -2.04
N SER A 93 2.70 -10.73 -1.61
CA SER A 93 2.75 -11.79 -0.59
C SER A 93 2.25 -11.35 0.78
N ALA A 94 2.23 -10.04 1.05
CA ALA A 94 1.73 -9.49 2.31
C ALA A 94 0.20 -9.30 2.32
N LEU A 95 -0.47 -9.47 1.18
CA LEU A 95 -1.92 -9.35 1.09
C LEU A 95 -2.61 -10.51 1.80
N GLN A 96 -3.70 -10.19 2.49
CA GLN A 96 -4.60 -11.16 3.10
C GLN A 96 -5.96 -11.08 2.42
N LYS A 97 -6.54 -12.22 2.10
CA LYS A 97 -7.89 -12.30 1.55
C LYS A 97 -8.89 -12.10 2.69
N VAL A 98 -9.58 -10.98 2.67
CA VAL A 98 -10.61 -10.64 3.67
C VAL A 98 -11.97 -11.16 3.23
N ASP A 99 -12.26 -11.05 1.95
CA ASP A 99 -13.49 -11.52 1.33
C ASP A 99 -13.21 -11.86 -0.14
N LYS A 100 -14.21 -12.33 -0.86
CA LYS A 100 -14.09 -12.82 -2.22
C LYS A 100 -13.42 -11.84 -3.18
N LEU A 101 -13.74 -10.54 -3.05
CA LEU A 101 -13.17 -9.45 -3.86
C LEU A 101 -12.49 -8.39 -2.98
N ASP A 102 -11.92 -8.82 -1.83
CA ASP A 102 -11.34 -7.90 -0.87
C ASP A 102 -10.03 -8.48 -0.34
N TRP A 103 -8.93 -7.88 -0.80
CA TRP A 103 -7.58 -8.28 -0.40
C TRP A 103 -6.86 -7.07 0.18
N ARG A 104 -6.26 -7.23 1.36
CA ARG A 104 -5.62 -6.13 2.10
C ARG A 104 -4.31 -6.52 2.72
N ILE A 105 -3.38 -5.56 2.78
CA ILE A 105 -2.28 -5.59 3.74
C ILE A 105 -2.80 -4.87 4.98
N ILE A 106 -2.87 -5.57 6.10
CA ILE A 106 -3.43 -5.00 7.34
C ILE A 106 -2.29 -4.67 8.29
N ALA A 107 -2.06 -3.37 8.51
CA ALA A 107 -1.13 -2.91 9.54
C ALA A 107 -1.77 -3.10 10.90
N ARG A 108 -1.09 -3.78 11.82
CA ARG A 108 -1.62 -4.12 13.14
C ARG A 108 -0.64 -3.73 14.24
N ASP A 109 -1.18 -3.34 15.40
CA ASP A 109 -0.40 -3.17 16.62
C ASP A 109 0.01 -4.56 17.15
N HIS A 110 1.24 -4.66 17.61
CA HIS A 110 1.79 -5.86 18.22
C HIS A 110 1.95 -5.70 19.72
#